data_92157456ccf58f579f94d097fe6425bc
#
_entry.id   92157456ccf58f579f94d097fe6425bc
#
_cell.length_a   1.000
_cell.length_b   1.000
_cell.length_c   1.000
_cell.angle_alpha   90.00
_cell.angle_beta   90.00
_cell.angle_gamma   90.00
#
_symmetry.space_group_name_H-M   'P 1'
#
loop_
_entity.id
_entity.type
_entity.pdbx_description
1 polymer ?
#
loop_
_entity_poly.entity_id
_entity_poly.type
_entity_poly.pdbx_seq_one_letter_code
_entity_poly.pdbx_strand_id
1 'polypeptide(L)'
;MQMTYERFKWKTESKALPQNTVTAGSCRFTVLTERLIRIEYDSAQRFTDEASQVVFHRNFPESCFTVSECDGVTEIKTEYLTLKYKAGSCLTKETLSVELRQAPSTKWNFGEEIRQLKGTACTLDGINGALELEDGVCSRGGITILDDSCSLLLTEDGWFKNRESEETDCYVFAYGHDYKSCIADFYRLTGIPPLLPAYALGNWWSRYHRYTQQEYCDLIERFQK
;
A
#
# COMPACT_ATOMS: atom_id res chain seq x y z
N MET A 1 5.59 -7.60 -37.07
CA MET A 1 4.53 -6.81 -36.38
C MET A 1 4.91 -6.73 -34.91
N GLN A 2 5.76 -5.77 -34.58
CA GLN A 2 6.13 -5.47 -33.21
C GLN A 2 4.91 -4.78 -32.58
N MET A 3 3.99 -5.56 -32.04
CA MET A 3 2.96 -4.97 -31.19
C MET A 3 3.68 -4.41 -29.97
N THR A 4 3.64 -3.11 -29.85
CA THR A 4 4.27 -2.38 -28.77
C THR A 4 3.60 -2.77 -27.45
N TYR A 5 4.25 -3.65 -26.71
CA TYR A 5 3.89 -3.95 -25.31
C TYR A 5 3.95 -2.72 -24.41
N GLU A 6 4.46 -1.60 -24.92
CA GLU A 6 4.61 -0.33 -24.21
C GLU A 6 3.31 0.19 -23.56
N ARG A 7 2.16 -0.05 -24.19
CA ARG A 7 0.84 0.36 -23.62
C ARG A 7 0.44 -0.46 -22.38
N PHE A 8 1.09 -1.60 -22.16
CA PHE A 8 0.83 -2.47 -21.01
C PHE A 8 1.86 -2.30 -19.90
N LYS A 9 2.91 -1.52 -20.14
CA LYS A 9 3.91 -1.21 -19.13
C LYS A 9 3.33 -0.21 -18.14
N TRP A 10 3.42 -0.56 -16.88
CA TRP A 10 3.03 0.31 -15.79
C TRP A 10 4.05 1.45 -15.66
N LYS A 11 3.55 2.67 -15.56
CA LYS A 11 4.40 3.83 -15.24
C LYS A 11 4.60 3.85 -13.73
N THR A 12 5.84 3.64 -13.29
CA THR A 12 6.18 3.62 -11.87
C THR A 12 7.24 4.66 -11.55
N GLU A 13 7.15 5.23 -10.36
CA GLU A 13 8.18 6.05 -9.74
C GLU A 13 8.59 5.37 -8.42
N SER A 14 9.15 4.17 -8.54
CA SER A 14 9.35 3.25 -7.42
C SER A 14 10.51 3.63 -6.49
N LYS A 15 11.41 4.51 -6.92
CA LYS A 15 12.55 4.96 -6.10
C LYS A 15 12.17 6.16 -5.26
N ALA A 16 12.45 6.08 -3.97
CA ALA A 16 12.35 7.23 -3.07
C ALA A 16 13.54 8.18 -3.25
N LEU A 17 13.39 9.41 -2.77
CA LEU A 17 14.49 10.36 -2.69
C LEU A 17 15.53 9.87 -1.67
N PRO A 18 16.84 9.89 -1.98
CA PRO A 18 17.89 9.42 -1.07
C PRO A 18 17.87 10.13 0.30
N GLN A 19 17.56 11.42 0.33
CA GLN A 19 17.47 12.21 1.57
C GLN A 19 16.33 11.80 2.49
N ASN A 20 15.32 11.09 1.97
CA ASN A 20 14.22 10.54 2.74
C ASN A 20 14.54 9.15 3.34
N THR A 21 15.75 8.62 3.10
CA THR A 21 16.12 7.25 3.46
C THR A 21 17.15 7.21 4.57
N VAL A 22 16.92 6.38 5.57
CA VAL A 22 17.79 6.14 6.73
C VAL A 22 18.06 4.64 6.82
N THR A 23 19.33 4.25 6.90
CA THR A 23 19.74 2.85 7.11
C THR A 23 20.31 2.68 8.51
N ALA A 24 19.81 1.71 9.25
CA ALA A 24 20.29 1.34 10.58
C ALA A 24 20.41 -0.20 10.69
N GLY A 25 21.64 -0.70 10.64
CA GLY A 25 21.90 -2.14 10.63
C GLY A 25 21.22 -2.84 9.46
N SER A 26 20.40 -3.85 9.73
CA SER A 26 19.65 -4.62 8.74
C SER A 26 18.30 -4.00 8.36
N CYS A 27 18.03 -2.78 8.80
CA CYS A 27 16.81 -2.05 8.43
C CYS A 27 17.10 -0.86 7.52
N ARG A 28 16.17 -0.60 6.60
CA ARG A 28 16.07 0.64 5.84
C ARG A 28 14.70 1.26 6.11
N PHE A 29 14.71 2.53 6.49
CA PHE A 29 13.53 3.34 6.72
C PHE A 29 13.43 4.41 5.65
N THR A 30 12.27 4.54 5.02
CA THR A 30 12.03 5.60 4.03
C THR A 30 10.87 6.47 4.50
N VAL A 31 11.14 7.72 4.84
CA VAL A 31 10.16 8.71 5.29
C VAL A 31 9.51 9.30 4.05
N LEU A 32 8.42 8.71 3.57
CA LEU A 32 7.69 9.15 2.37
C LEU A 32 6.94 10.45 2.62
N THR A 33 6.29 10.54 3.79
CA THR A 33 5.74 11.80 4.33
C THR A 33 6.00 11.83 5.84
N GLU A 34 5.71 12.95 6.50
CA GLU A 34 5.82 13.03 7.95
C GLU A 34 4.88 12.08 8.72
N ARG A 35 3.99 11.38 7.98
CA ARG A 35 2.98 10.43 8.51
C ARG A 35 3.04 9.04 7.87
N LEU A 36 3.88 8.85 6.84
CA LEU A 36 3.99 7.60 6.10
C LEU A 36 5.45 7.18 6.01
N ILE A 37 5.79 6.06 6.63
CA ILE A 37 7.16 5.50 6.64
C ILE A 37 7.13 4.06 6.12
N ARG A 38 8.00 3.76 5.14
CA ARG A 38 8.33 2.39 4.75
C ARG A 38 9.39 1.84 5.68
N ILE A 39 9.23 0.60 6.07
CA ILE A 39 10.14 -0.17 6.90
C ILE A 39 10.52 -1.43 6.14
N GLU A 40 11.81 -1.58 5.85
CA GLU A 40 12.36 -2.77 5.23
C GLU A 40 13.36 -3.42 6.19
N TYR A 41 13.34 -4.74 6.25
CA TYR A 41 14.32 -5.53 6.97
C TYR A 41 14.82 -6.68 6.12
N ASP A 42 16.12 -6.78 5.94
CA ASP A 42 16.80 -7.93 5.34
C ASP A 42 18.16 -8.11 6.03
N SER A 43 18.44 -9.30 6.54
CA SER A 43 19.69 -9.61 7.26
C SER A 43 20.95 -9.41 6.40
N ALA A 44 20.82 -9.52 5.07
CA ALA A 44 21.87 -9.28 4.09
C ALA A 44 21.80 -7.89 3.45
N GLN A 45 20.88 -7.02 3.91
CA GLN A 45 20.67 -5.65 3.41
C GLN A 45 20.32 -5.56 1.92
N ARG A 46 19.60 -6.55 1.40
CA ARG A 46 19.12 -6.59 0.00
C ARG A 46 17.80 -5.85 -0.12
N PHE A 47 17.84 -4.56 0.08
CA PHE A 47 16.66 -3.70 -0.05
C PHE A 47 16.28 -3.52 -1.52
N THR A 48 14.97 -3.44 -1.81
CA THR A 48 14.48 -3.26 -3.17
C THR A 48 13.91 -1.88 -3.41
N ASP A 49 14.26 -1.31 -4.58
CA ASP A 49 13.67 -0.07 -5.09
C ASP A 49 12.69 -0.35 -6.25
N GLU A 50 12.48 -1.61 -6.61
CA GLU A 50 11.52 -1.99 -7.64
C GLU A 50 10.08 -1.77 -7.14
N ALA A 51 9.17 -1.44 -8.06
CA ALA A 51 7.74 -1.41 -7.73
C ALA A 51 7.25 -2.82 -7.38
N SER A 52 6.25 -2.91 -6.52
CA SER A 52 5.58 -4.16 -6.22
C SER A 52 4.21 -4.21 -6.91
N GLN A 53 3.53 -5.34 -6.78
CA GLN A 53 2.15 -5.52 -7.23
C GLN A 53 1.17 -4.53 -6.54
N VAL A 54 1.52 -4.02 -5.38
CA VAL A 54 0.71 -3.09 -4.58
C VAL A 54 1.24 -1.66 -4.64
N VAL A 55 2.57 -1.48 -4.61
CA VAL A 55 3.19 -0.16 -4.47
C VAL A 55 3.96 0.23 -5.72
N PHE A 56 3.47 1.24 -6.44
CA PHE A 56 4.04 1.73 -7.68
C PHE A 56 4.92 2.97 -7.52
N HIS A 57 4.63 3.82 -6.53
CA HIS A 57 5.25 5.15 -6.43
C HIS A 57 5.80 5.40 -5.04
N ARG A 58 7.12 5.64 -4.96
CA ARG A 58 7.81 6.05 -3.73
C ARG A 58 8.51 7.40 -3.87
N ASN A 59 8.39 8.05 -5.05
CA ASN A 59 8.94 9.37 -5.29
C ASN A 59 8.04 10.45 -4.67
N PHE A 60 8.13 10.57 -3.35
CA PHE A 60 7.48 11.63 -2.59
C PHE A 60 8.42 12.82 -2.43
N PRO A 61 7.92 14.04 -2.19
CA PRO A 61 8.76 15.19 -1.88
C PRO A 61 9.66 14.94 -0.68
N GLU A 62 10.67 15.79 -0.52
CA GLU A 62 11.50 15.79 0.67
C GLU A 62 10.64 15.97 1.91
N SER A 63 10.80 15.07 2.89
CA SER A 63 10.08 15.08 4.16
C SER A 63 10.93 15.70 5.25
N CYS A 64 10.28 16.37 6.20
CA CYS A 64 10.94 16.99 7.34
C CYS A 64 11.00 16.01 8.52
N PHE A 65 12.20 15.56 8.88
CA PHE A 65 12.42 14.67 10.01
C PHE A 65 13.81 14.84 10.61
N THR A 66 13.99 14.32 11.81
CA THR A 66 15.29 14.24 12.49
C THR A 66 15.63 12.79 12.79
N VAL A 67 16.92 12.48 12.76
CA VAL A 67 17.45 11.19 13.14
C VAL A 67 18.41 11.36 14.30
N SER A 68 18.27 10.55 15.33
CA SER A 68 19.21 10.49 16.44
C SER A 68 19.50 9.05 16.82
N GLU A 69 20.68 8.80 17.33
CA GLU A 69 21.10 7.51 17.85
C GLU A 69 21.55 7.67 19.31
N CYS A 70 20.97 6.87 20.18
CA CYS A 70 21.33 6.81 21.59
C CYS A 70 21.21 5.38 22.10
N ASP A 71 22.25 4.90 22.78
CA ASP A 71 22.29 3.56 23.40
C ASP A 71 21.90 2.40 22.43
N GLY A 72 22.32 2.51 21.16
CA GLY A 72 22.03 1.52 20.13
C GLY A 72 20.56 1.57 19.61
N VAL A 73 19.83 2.63 19.94
CA VAL A 73 18.48 2.90 19.41
C VAL A 73 18.55 4.01 18.41
N THR A 74 18.11 3.75 17.18
CA THR A 74 17.86 4.76 16.16
C THR A 74 16.46 5.31 16.34
N GLU A 75 16.34 6.63 16.51
CA GLU A 75 15.07 7.34 16.58
C GLU A 75 14.88 8.20 15.34
N ILE A 76 13.79 8.02 14.62
CA ILE A 76 13.33 8.87 13.52
C ILE A 76 12.11 9.62 14.01
N LYS A 77 12.15 10.94 13.94
CA LYS A 77 11.12 11.82 14.48
C LYS A 77 10.66 12.82 13.45
N THR A 78 9.36 12.83 13.17
CA THR A 78 8.67 13.83 12.35
C THR A 78 7.81 14.74 13.23
N GLU A 79 7.04 15.64 12.66
CA GLU A 79 6.02 16.40 13.39
C GLU A 79 4.94 15.48 14.00
N TYR A 80 4.58 14.38 13.31
CA TYR A 80 3.40 13.56 13.62
C TYR A 80 3.71 12.24 14.32
N LEU A 81 4.91 11.69 14.15
CA LEU A 81 5.27 10.39 14.71
C LEU A 81 6.71 10.34 15.22
N THR A 82 6.97 9.35 16.07
CA THR A 82 8.30 8.92 16.46
C THR A 82 8.44 7.42 16.22
N LEU A 83 9.40 7.02 15.37
CA LEU A 83 9.80 5.64 15.17
C LEU A 83 11.07 5.36 15.98
N LYS A 84 11.10 4.26 16.71
CA LYS A 84 12.29 3.79 17.46
C LYS A 84 12.64 2.36 17.03
N TYR A 85 13.89 2.18 16.71
CA TYR A 85 14.42 0.88 16.31
C TYR A 85 15.74 0.57 17.06
N LYS A 86 15.84 -0.62 17.63
CA LYS A 86 17.09 -1.13 18.21
C LYS A 86 17.98 -1.63 17.09
N ALA A 87 18.99 -0.84 16.74
CA ALA A 87 19.86 -1.10 15.60
C ALA A 87 20.55 -2.48 15.68
N GLY A 88 20.60 -3.17 14.53
CA GLY A 88 21.23 -4.50 14.44
C GLY A 88 20.39 -5.66 14.98
N SER A 89 19.14 -5.41 15.40
CA SER A 89 18.23 -6.47 15.88
C SER A 89 17.24 -6.88 14.79
N CYS A 90 16.69 -8.10 14.89
CA CYS A 90 15.52 -8.50 14.11
C CYS A 90 14.30 -7.65 14.53
N LEU A 91 13.31 -7.54 13.62
CA LEU A 91 12.08 -6.84 13.91
C LEU A 91 11.21 -7.67 14.87
N THR A 92 10.94 -7.11 16.02
CA THR A 92 10.05 -7.67 17.07
C THR A 92 9.34 -6.52 17.79
N LYS A 93 8.36 -6.84 18.61
CA LYS A 93 7.64 -5.83 19.43
C LYS A 93 8.52 -5.09 20.42
N GLU A 94 9.70 -5.66 20.78
CA GLU A 94 10.67 -5.05 21.70
C GLU A 94 11.70 -4.19 20.95
N THR A 95 11.86 -4.40 19.64
CA THR A 95 12.94 -3.76 18.87
C THR A 95 12.47 -2.66 17.94
N LEU A 96 11.19 -2.66 17.54
CA LEU A 96 10.62 -1.61 16.67
C LEU A 96 9.28 -1.13 17.22
N SER A 97 9.14 0.18 17.33
CA SER A 97 7.87 0.81 17.68
C SER A 97 7.66 2.12 16.92
N VAL A 98 6.39 2.45 16.68
CA VAL A 98 5.95 3.74 16.12
C VAL A 98 4.90 4.34 17.05
N GLU A 99 5.06 5.60 17.40
CA GLU A 99 4.17 6.33 18.29
C GLU A 99 3.68 7.62 17.62
N LEU A 100 2.36 7.84 17.65
CA LEU A 100 1.76 9.10 17.25
C LEU A 100 2.10 10.18 18.28
N ARG A 101 2.56 11.34 17.80
CA ARG A 101 2.89 12.49 18.65
C ARG A 101 1.70 13.42 18.92
N GLN A 102 0.62 13.23 18.18
CA GLN A 102 -0.62 13.96 18.35
C GLN A 102 -1.67 13.11 19.05
N ALA A 103 -2.57 13.77 19.77
CA ALA A 103 -3.65 13.07 20.48
C ALA A 103 -4.70 12.45 19.53
N PRO A 104 -5.25 11.26 19.86
CA PRO A 104 -4.84 10.44 20.98
C PRO A 104 -3.46 9.80 20.73
N SER A 105 -2.59 9.85 21.75
CA SER A 105 -1.27 9.18 21.65
C SER A 105 -1.50 7.68 21.53
N THR A 106 -1.15 7.14 20.38
CA THR A 106 -1.23 5.70 20.09
C THR A 106 0.16 5.21 19.77
N LYS A 107 0.54 4.10 20.39
CA LYS A 107 1.79 3.41 20.11
C LYS A 107 1.47 2.05 19.52
N TRP A 108 2.17 1.70 18.45
CA TRP A 108 2.19 0.38 17.86
C TRP A 108 3.60 -0.20 17.98
N ASN A 109 3.69 -1.47 18.35
CA ASN A 109 4.94 -2.22 18.33
C ASN A 109 4.86 -3.26 17.21
N PHE A 110 5.97 -3.56 16.57
CA PHE A 110 6.02 -4.47 15.44
C PHE A 110 5.38 -5.83 15.76
N GLY A 111 4.50 -6.28 14.87
CA GLY A 111 3.76 -7.54 15.03
C GLY A 111 2.51 -7.46 15.91
N GLU A 112 2.20 -6.29 16.50
CA GLU A 112 0.92 -6.11 17.19
C GLU A 112 -0.24 -5.99 16.21
N GLU A 113 -1.35 -6.67 16.53
CA GLU A 113 -2.57 -6.59 15.73
C GLU A 113 -3.19 -5.20 15.76
N ILE A 114 -3.58 -4.71 14.60
CA ILE A 114 -4.25 -3.42 14.44
C ILE A 114 -5.70 -3.67 14.02
N ARG A 115 -6.64 -3.06 14.74
CA ARG A 115 -8.05 -3.07 14.35
C ARG A 115 -8.31 -1.99 13.30
N GLN A 116 -8.21 -2.41 12.06
CA GLN A 116 -8.47 -1.56 10.91
C GLN A 116 -9.98 -1.28 10.75
N LEU A 117 -10.30 -0.16 10.14
CA LEU A 117 -11.65 0.10 9.67
C LEU A 117 -11.91 -0.78 8.46
N LYS A 118 -13.05 -1.44 8.47
CA LYS A 118 -13.41 -2.34 7.38
C LYS A 118 -13.73 -1.54 6.13
N GLY A 119 -13.27 -2.06 4.99
CA GLY A 119 -13.45 -1.48 3.67
C GLY A 119 -14.67 -2.04 2.95
N THR A 120 -14.43 -2.83 1.93
CA THR A 120 -15.47 -3.43 1.09
C THR A 120 -15.19 -4.91 0.87
N ALA A 121 -15.99 -5.57 0.08
CA ALA A 121 -15.78 -6.93 -0.37
C ALA A 121 -15.61 -6.99 -1.88
N CYS A 122 -14.82 -7.93 -2.39
CA CYS A 122 -14.62 -8.11 -3.83
C CYS A 122 -15.92 -8.46 -4.56
N THR A 123 -16.76 -9.30 -3.95
CA THR A 123 -18.02 -9.77 -4.55
C THR A 123 -19.04 -10.11 -3.48
N LEU A 124 -20.31 -10.02 -3.87
CA LEU A 124 -21.44 -10.52 -3.07
C LEU A 124 -22.02 -11.82 -3.64
N ASP A 125 -21.40 -12.39 -4.67
CA ASP A 125 -21.86 -13.61 -5.29
C ASP A 125 -21.87 -14.80 -4.31
N GLY A 126 -23.00 -15.50 -4.24
CA GLY A 126 -23.17 -16.63 -3.33
C GLY A 126 -23.32 -16.28 -1.85
N ILE A 127 -23.38 -15.01 -1.51
CA ILE A 127 -23.55 -14.54 -0.11
C ILE A 127 -25.03 -14.57 0.24
N ASN A 128 -25.34 -15.26 1.33
CA ASN A 128 -26.66 -15.28 1.95
C ASN A 128 -26.55 -14.85 3.41
N GLY A 129 -26.84 -13.58 3.67
CA GLY A 129 -26.75 -12.99 5.01
C GLY A 129 -25.56 -12.05 5.18
N ALA A 130 -24.87 -12.13 6.32
CA ALA A 130 -23.75 -11.26 6.65
C ALA A 130 -22.46 -11.67 5.92
N LEU A 131 -21.69 -10.68 5.49
CA LEU A 131 -20.36 -10.84 4.93
C LEU A 131 -19.36 -10.09 5.79
N GLU A 132 -18.23 -10.69 6.09
CA GLU A 132 -17.10 -10.00 6.69
C GLU A 132 -16.41 -9.13 5.63
N LEU A 133 -16.27 -7.82 5.92
CA LEU A 133 -15.59 -6.88 5.04
C LEU A 133 -14.07 -6.96 5.25
N GLU A 134 -13.33 -6.72 4.18
CA GLU A 134 -11.87 -6.67 4.18
C GLU A 134 -11.34 -5.45 4.94
N ASP A 135 -10.11 -5.55 5.41
CA ASP A 135 -9.43 -4.47 6.13
C ASP A 135 -9.11 -3.29 5.21
N GLY A 136 -9.34 -2.09 5.69
CA GLY A 136 -9.01 -0.85 4.99
C GLY A 136 -7.70 -0.25 5.50
N VAL A 137 -7.23 0.82 4.84
CA VAL A 137 -5.97 1.51 5.15
C VAL A 137 -6.05 2.45 6.35
N CYS A 138 -7.20 2.57 6.99
CA CYS A 138 -7.42 3.43 8.15
C CYS A 138 -7.76 2.60 9.39
N SER A 139 -7.49 3.15 10.57
CA SER A 139 -7.86 2.55 11.85
C SER A 139 -8.39 3.58 12.83
N ARG A 140 -9.14 3.14 13.85
CA ARG A 140 -9.57 4.02 14.94
C ARG A 140 -8.43 4.44 15.86
N GLY A 141 -7.39 3.61 15.96
CA GLY A 141 -6.15 3.92 16.69
C GLY A 141 -5.25 4.92 15.97
N GLY A 142 -5.52 5.20 14.69
CA GLY A 142 -4.79 6.19 13.91
C GLY A 142 -3.46 5.69 13.33
N ILE A 143 -3.08 4.44 13.58
CA ILE A 143 -1.94 3.76 12.95
C ILE A 143 -2.45 2.55 12.20
N THR A 144 -1.95 2.35 10.97
CA THR A 144 -2.27 1.19 10.13
C THR A 144 -1.02 0.72 9.41
N ILE A 145 -0.95 -0.56 9.13
CA ILE A 145 0.16 -1.18 8.41
C ILE A 145 -0.36 -1.75 7.09
N LEU A 146 0.35 -1.43 6.01
CA LEU A 146 0.25 -2.12 4.73
C LEU A 146 1.47 -3.02 4.63
N ASP A 147 1.27 -4.33 4.69
CA ASP A 147 2.32 -5.33 4.52
C ASP A 147 2.45 -5.69 3.03
N ASP A 148 3.59 -5.35 2.45
CA ASP A 148 3.94 -5.59 1.05
C ASP A 148 4.97 -6.72 0.89
N SER A 149 5.35 -7.37 1.99
CA SER A 149 6.46 -8.36 2.05
C SER A 149 6.26 -9.53 1.07
N CYS A 150 5.01 -9.97 0.90
CA CYS A 150 4.66 -11.09 0.02
C CYS A 150 4.28 -10.69 -1.40
N SER A 151 4.24 -9.41 -1.72
CA SER A 151 3.87 -8.94 -3.05
C SER A 151 4.97 -9.20 -4.08
N LEU A 152 4.57 -9.59 -5.28
CA LEU A 152 5.49 -9.75 -6.40
C LEU A 152 6.07 -8.40 -6.81
N LEU A 153 7.31 -8.42 -7.28
CA LEU A 153 8.00 -7.23 -7.81
C LEU A 153 7.72 -7.07 -9.31
N LEU A 154 7.55 -5.83 -9.74
CA LEU A 154 7.31 -5.48 -11.14
C LEU A 154 8.65 -5.29 -11.86
N THR A 155 8.85 -6.02 -12.95
CA THR A 155 10.03 -5.91 -13.78
C THR A 155 9.92 -4.78 -14.82
N GLU A 156 11.04 -4.32 -15.38
CA GLU A 156 11.07 -3.22 -16.38
C GLU A 156 10.30 -3.55 -17.66
N ASP A 157 10.15 -4.84 -17.99
CA ASP A 157 9.38 -5.32 -19.14
C ASP A 157 7.88 -5.49 -18.86
N GLY A 158 7.44 -5.19 -17.63
CA GLY A 158 6.03 -5.20 -17.23
C GLY A 158 5.52 -6.53 -16.73
N TRP A 159 6.41 -7.49 -16.44
CA TRP A 159 6.08 -8.76 -15.80
C TRP A 159 6.30 -8.70 -14.29
N PHE A 160 5.87 -9.74 -13.61
CA PHE A 160 6.09 -9.91 -12.18
C PHE A 160 7.13 -10.99 -11.92
N LYS A 161 7.96 -10.77 -10.88
CA LYS A 161 8.92 -11.74 -10.36
C LYS A 161 8.76 -11.89 -8.85
N ASN A 162 9.19 -13.03 -8.32
CA ASN A 162 9.27 -13.23 -6.88
C ASN A 162 10.35 -12.33 -6.26
N ARG A 163 10.20 -12.04 -4.97
CA ARG A 163 11.29 -11.46 -4.17
C ARG A 163 12.42 -12.49 -4.01
N GLU A 164 13.63 -12.01 -3.89
CA GLU A 164 14.81 -12.89 -3.78
C GLU A 164 15.03 -13.43 -2.35
N SER A 165 14.38 -12.83 -1.37
CA SER A 165 14.49 -13.19 0.04
C SER A 165 13.16 -13.01 0.77
N GLU A 166 13.03 -13.67 1.93
CA GLU A 166 11.97 -13.44 2.90
C GLU A 166 12.28 -12.16 3.68
N GLU A 167 12.17 -11.02 3.03
CA GLU A 167 12.34 -9.70 3.62
C GLU A 167 11.04 -9.17 4.20
N THR A 168 11.14 -8.29 5.19
CA THR A 168 10.01 -7.48 5.61
C THR A 168 9.99 -6.21 4.78
N ASP A 169 8.83 -5.88 4.20
CA ASP A 169 8.58 -4.62 3.49
C ASP A 169 7.18 -4.14 3.84
N CYS A 170 7.09 -3.21 4.77
CA CYS A 170 5.81 -2.72 5.21
C CYS A 170 5.77 -1.18 5.29
N TYR A 171 4.56 -0.64 5.20
CA TYR A 171 4.31 0.79 5.23
C TYR A 171 3.44 1.13 6.44
N VAL A 172 3.95 2.01 7.29
CA VAL A 172 3.24 2.51 8.47
C VAL A 172 2.54 3.81 8.12
N PHE A 173 1.21 3.80 8.17
CA PHE A 173 0.34 4.96 8.02
C PHE A 173 -0.04 5.47 9.41
N ALA A 174 0.50 6.62 9.81
CA ALA A 174 0.31 7.22 11.13
C ALA A 174 -0.45 8.56 11.03
N TYR A 175 -1.68 8.50 10.53
CA TYR A 175 -2.49 9.66 10.20
C TYR A 175 -3.46 10.10 11.31
N GLY A 176 -3.51 9.38 12.43
CA GLY A 176 -4.52 9.65 13.44
C GLY A 176 -5.92 9.48 12.84
N HIS A 177 -6.77 10.50 13.00
CA HIS A 177 -8.12 10.51 12.41
C HIS A 177 -8.23 11.34 11.12
N ASP A 178 -7.12 11.75 10.53
CA ASP A 178 -7.09 12.40 9.22
C ASP A 178 -7.17 11.35 8.09
N TYR A 179 -8.31 10.70 8.00
CA TYR A 179 -8.58 9.62 7.04
C TYR A 179 -8.48 10.06 5.58
N LYS A 180 -8.79 11.35 5.30
CA LYS A 180 -8.71 11.86 3.92
C LYS A 180 -7.27 11.95 3.43
N SER A 181 -6.36 12.47 4.24
CA SER A 181 -4.94 12.51 3.91
C SER A 181 -4.33 11.12 3.85
N CYS A 182 -4.75 10.20 4.74
CA CYS A 182 -4.35 8.80 4.70
C CYS A 182 -4.68 8.14 3.36
N ILE A 183 -5.92 8.26 2.91
CA ILE A 183 -6.39 7.70 1.63
C ILE A 183 -5.72 8.39 0.44
N ALA A 184 -5.50 9.70 0.50
CA ALA A 184 -4.81 10.44 -0.57
C ALA A 184 -3.37 9.96 -0.76
N ASP A 185 -2.61 9.79 0.33
CA ASP A 185 -1.24 9.29 0.26
C ASP A 185 -1.18 7.78 -0.06
N PHE A 186 -2.18 7.00 0.35
CA PHE A 186 -2.33 5.63 -0.09
C PHE A 186 -2.50 5.55 -1.63
N TYR A 187 -3.38 6.34 -2.23
CA TYR A 187 -3.53 6.39 -3.68
C TYR A 187 -2.29 6.95 -4.40
N ARG A 188 -1.58 7.88 -3.78
CA ARG A 188 -0.31 8.35 -4.30
C ARG A 188 0.74 7.24 -4.33
N LEU A 189 0.77 6.40 -3.30
CA LEU A 189 1.69 5.26 -3.17
C LEU A 189 1.35 4.12 -4.14
N THR A 190 0.07 3.76 -4.24
CA THR A 190 -0.42 2.57 -4.96
C THR A 190 -0.91 2.86 -6.38
N GLY A 191 -1.08 4.11 -6.72
CA GLY A 191 -1.68 4.57 -7.98
C GLY A 191 -3.13 5.02 -7.82
N ILE A 192 -3.52 5.99 -8.62
CA ILE A 192 -4.87 6.54 -8.61
C ILE A 192 -5.81 5.60 -9.37
N PRO A 193 -6.93 5.16 -8.77
CA PRO A 193 -7.90 4.35 -9.47
C PRO A 193 -8.49 5.11 -10.66
N PRO A 194 -8.69 4.45 -11.82
CA PRO A 194 -9.27 5.10 -12.98
C PRO A 194 -10.72 5.51 -12.71
N LEU A 195 -11.14 6.64 -13.27
CA LEU A 195 -12.55 7.01 -13.28
C LEU A 195 -13.31 6.01 -14.13
N LEU A 196 -14.32 5.38 -13.53
CA LEU A 196 -15.20 4.48 -14.26
C LEU A 196 -16.06 5.29 -15.26
N PRO A 197 -16.26 4.79 -16.49
CA PRO A 197 -17.18 5.39 -17.42
C PRO A 197 -18.62 5.34 -16.86
N ALA A 198 -19.44 6.34 -17.19
CA ALA A 198 -20.78 6.48 -16.63
C ALA A 198 -21.67 5.23 -16.80
N TYR A 199 -21.50 4.49 -17.92
CA TYR A 199 -22.26 3.27 -18.15
C TYR A 199 -21.95 2.15 -17.13
N ALA A 200 -20.74 2.11 -16.55
CA ALA A 200 -20.37 1.14 -15.53
C ALA A 200 -21.16 1.32 -14.23
N LEU A 201 -21.65 2.54 -13.98
CA LEU A 201 -22.50 2.89 -12.83
C LEU A 201 -23.99 2.84 -13.15
N GLY A 202 -24.35 2.49 -14.38
CA GLY A 202 -25.71 2.39 -14.85
C GLY A 202 -26.37 1.05 -14.51
N ASN A 203 -27.52 0.83 -15.12
CA ASN A 203 -28.25 -0.42 -14.93
C ASN A 203 -27.62 -1.54 -15.77
N TRP A 204 -27.24 -2.62 -15.11
CA TRP A 204 -26.70 -3.80 -15.75
C TRP A 204 -27.80 -4.83 -15.94
N TRP A 205 -28.14 -5.13 -17.21
CA TRP A 205 -29.04 -6.20 -17.54
C TRP A 205 -28.28 -7.49 -17.77
N SER A 206 -28.66 -8.56 -17.06
CA SER A 206 -28.06 -9.88 -17.20
C SER A 206 -29.13 -10.93 -17.36
N ARG A 207 -28.98 -11.80 -18.33
CA ARG A 207 -29.87 -12.93 -18.59
C ARG A 207 -29.08 -14.14 -19.06
N TYR A 208 -29.20 -15.26 -18.33
CA TYR A 208 -28.70 -16.53 -18.81
C TYR A 208 -29.68 -17.14 -19.81
N HIS A 209 -29.39 -17.03 -21.12
CA HIS A 209 -30.21 -17.50 -22.22
C HIS A 209 -29.34 -17.85 -23.43
N ARG A 210 -29.73 -18.91 -24.16
CA ARG A 210 -29.06 -19.26 -25.42
C ARG A 210 -29.64 -18.40 -26.54
N TYR A 211 -28.79 -17.57 -27.13
CA TYR A 211 -29.13 -16.74 -28.27
C TYR A 211 -28.50 -17.28 -29.54
N THR A 212 -29.24 -17.25 -30.65
CA THR A 212 -28.64 -17.23 -31.97
C THR A 212 -27.95 -15.89 -32.23
N GLN A 213 -27.05 -15.85 -33.20
CA GLN A 213 -26.40 -14.60 -33.58
C GLN A 213 -27.41 -13.48 -33.91
N GLN A 214 -28.47 -13.83 -34.69
CA GLN A 214 -29.50 -12.85 -35.09
C GLN A 214 -30.27 -12.32 -33.88
N GLU A 215 -30.73 -13.19 -33.00
CA GLU A 215 -31.45 -12.78 -31.79
C GLU A 215 -30.63 -11.85 -30.91
N TYR A 216 -29.30 -12.09 -30.86
CA TYR A 216 -28.40 -11.27 -30.07
C TYR A 216 -28.22 -9.87 -30.71
N CYS A 217 -28.07 -9.79 -32.02
CA CYS A 217 -28.05 -8.52 -32.74
C CYS A 217 -29.36 -7.73 -32.57
N ASP A 218 -30.51 -8.40 -32.75
CA ASP A 218 -31.84 -7.78 -32.58
C ASP A 218 -32.04 -7.25 -31.15
N LEU A 219 -31.49 -7.97 -30.14
CA LEU A 219 -31.53 -7.52 -28.75
C LEU A 219 -30.71 -6.24 -28.52
N ILE A 220 -29.48 -6.18 -29.07
CA ILE A 220 -28.63 -4.99 -28.99
C ILE A 220 -29.32 -3.78 -29.67
N GLU A 221 -29.90 -3.97 -30.82
CA GLU A 221 -30.64 -2.90 -31.52
C GLU A 221 -31.85 -2.38 -30.73
N ARG A 222 -32.53 -3.24 -29.97
CA ARG A 222 -33.61 -2.82 -29.05
C ARG A 222 -33.13 -1.97 -27.89
N PHE A 223 -31.92 -2.24 -27.37
CA PHE A 223 -31.33 -1.42 -26.31
C PHE A 223 -30.80 -0.08 -26.78
N GLN A 224 -30.61 0.13 -28.08
CA GLN A 224 -30.23 1.43 -28.66
C GLN A 224 -31.41 2.41 -28.81
N LYS A 225 -32.63 1.93 -28.76
CA LYS A 225 -33.87 2.73 -28.88
C LYS A 225 -34.36 3.22 -27.53
#